data_3abf4b4b8c050395d06f3d2581690f69
#
_entry.id   3abf4b4b8c050395d06f3d2581690f69
#
_cell.length_a   1.000
_cell.length_b   1.000
_cell.length_c   1.000
_cell.angle_alpha   90.00
_cell.angle_beta   90.00
_cell.angle_gamma   90.00
#
_symmetry.space_group_name_H-M   'P 1'
#
loop_
_entity.id
_entity.type
_entity.pdbx_description
1 polymer ?
#
loop_
_entity_poly.entity_id
_entity_poly.type
_entity_poly.pdbx_seq_one_letter_code
_entity_poly.pdbx_strand_id
1 'polypeptide(L)'
;MMRSDYKSVWTALSESFSSAKMHVSGTEDEAIVEQSGAGTSEFLLSHVGIHSTDVVLEIGCGIGRVGKHLAGRCRRWIGADVSPHMLKFAAERLRDFSNVEFVELSRNDLRPINDNSIDVAYCTVVFMHLESWDRYSYVKEAFRVLRPGGKLYVDNVNLCCDGGWAIFETHRKFSPAERPDHITVCSTPQELQEYLKRAGFEQIESYAGEELISVWGRKPSDRASKLTGIGGLGFGASEPPTN
;
A
#
# COMPACT_ATOMS: atom_id res chain seq x y z
N MET A 1 5.67 14.22 17.13
CA MET A 1 5.63 12.77 16.83
C MET A 1 6.67 12.52 15.76
N MET A 2 7.34 11.39 15.72
CA MET A 2 8.26 11.10 14.60
C MET A 2 7.43 10.60 13.42
N ARG A 3 7.73 11.06 12.20
CA ARG A 3 7.05 10.66 10.97
C ARG A 3 6.98 9.13 10.78
N SER A 4 8.01 8.41 11.21
CA SER A 4 8.08 6.95 11.15
C SER A 4 7.23 6.21 12.20
N ASP A 5 6.60 6.93 13.13
CA ASP A 5 5.61 6.37 14.05
C ASP A 5 4.22 6.39 13.39
N TYR A 6 4.07 5.62 12.31
CA TYR A 6 2.86 5.58 11.50
C TYR A 6 1.61 5.24 12.32
N LYS A 7 1.73 4.35 13.30
CA LYS A 7 0.57 3.95 14.11
C LYS A 7 0.03 5.12 14.93
N SER A 8 0.88 5.84 15.64
CA SER A 8 0.45 7.00 16.42
C SER A 8 -0.07 8.12 15.53
N VAL A 9 0.62 8.40 14.40
CA VAL A 9 0.21 9.42 13.44
C VAL A 9 -1.18 9.11 12.88
N TRP A 10 -1.38 7.93 12.30
CA TRP A 10 -2.66 7.58 11.66
C TRP A 10 -3.79 7.35 12.65
N THR A 11 -3.51 6.92 13.88
CA THR A 11 -4.52 6.85 14.95
C THR A 11 -5.01 8.25 15.31
N ALA A 12 -4.12 9.24 15.46
CA ALA A 12 -4.50 10.62 15.73
C ALA A 12 -5.27 11.27 14.57
N LEU A 13 -4.87 11.01 13.31
CA LEU A 13 -5.52 11.55 12.11
C LEU A 13 -6.91 10.92 11.84
N SER A 14 -7.28 9.86 12.54
CA SER A 14 -8.55 9.13 12.36
C SER A 14 -9.43 9.10 13.61
N GLU A 15 -9.32 10.07 14.53
CA GLU A 15 -10.15 10.15 15.75
C GLU A 15 -11.65 10.28 15.46
N SER A 16 -12.01 10.88 14.33
CA SER A 16 -13.40 10.97 13.85
C SER A 16 -13.53 10.40 12.44
N PHE A 17 -14.74 9.96 12.07
CA PHE A 17 -15.00 9.46 10.72
C PHE A 17 -14.80 10.53 9.63
N SER A 18 -15.16 11.78 9.93
CA SER A 18 -14.92 12.93 9.04
C SER A 18 -13.43 13.14 8.80
N SER A 19 -12.62 13.18 9.88
CA SER A 19 -11.16 13.28 9.78
C SER A 19 -10.57 12.10 9.01
N ALA A 20 -11.01 10.88 9.29
CA ALA A 20 -10.55 9.68 8.59
C ALA A 20 -10.82 9.76 7.07
N LYS A 21 -12.02 10.20 6.66
CA LYS A 21 -12.36 10.42 5.22
C LYS A 21 -11.43 11.44 4.57
N MET A 22 -11.24 12.59 5.24
CA MET A 22 -10.36 13.65 4.73
C MET A 22 -8.93 13.12 4.47
N HIS A 23 -8.36 12.34 5.38
CA HIS A 23 -7.00 11.84 5.25
C HIS A 23 -6.85 10.65 4.29
N VAL A 24 -7.93 9.89 4.03
CA VAL A 24 -7.91 8.76 3.09
C VAL A 24 -8.25 9.18 1.65
N SER A 25 -9.08 10.23 1.48
CA SER A 25 -9.65 10.59 0.18
C SER A 25 -9.54 12.07 -0.17
N GLY A 26 -8.95 12.89 0.72
CA GLY A 26 -8.88 14.34 0.54
C GLY A 26 -10.23 15.05 0.62
N THR A 27 -11.31 14.38 1.05
CA THR A 27 -12.66 14.92 1.11
C THR A 27 -13.51 14.26 2.18
N GLU A 28 -14.50 14.98 2.70
CA GLU A 28 -15.54 14.45 3.59
C GLU A 28 -16.79 14.00 2.81
N ASP A 29 -16.88 14.30 1.52
CA ASP A 29 -18.02 13.95 0.67
C ASP A 29 -18.05 12.44 0.40
N GLU A 30 -19.06 11.78 0.94
CA GLU A 30 -19.23 10.34 0.82
C GLU A 30 -19.40 9.87 -0.64
N ALA A 31 -20.04 10.67 -1.50
CA ALA A 31 -20.21 10.30 -2.91
C ALA A 31 -18.86 10.24 -3.64
N ILE A 32 -17.97 11.19 -3.34
CA ILE A 32 -16.60 11.20 -3.91
C ILE A 32 -15.79 10.03 -3.35
N VAL A 33 -15.88 9.75 -2.05
CA VAL A 33 -15.24 8.59 -1.41
C VAL A 33 -15.66 7.29 -2.09
N GLU A 34 -16.97 7.08 -2.27
CA GLU A 34 -17.52 5.90 -2.95
C GLU A 34 -17.08 5.80 -4.41
N GLN A 35 -17.15 6.89 -5.15
CA GLN A 35 -16.72 6.92 -6.56
C GLN A 35 -15.22 6.59 -6.69
N SER A 36 -14.38 7.13 -5.83
CA SER A 36 -12.94 6.85 -5.84
C SER A 36 -12.63 5.40 -5.47
N GLY A 37 -13.37 4.82 -4.51
CA GLY A 37 -13.27 3.41 -4.15
C GLY A 37 -13.68 2.48 -5.30
N ALA A 38 -14.80 2.79 -5.96
CA ALA A 38 -15.26 2.05 -7.12
C ALA A 38 -14.25 2.10 -8.28
N GLY A 39 -13.74 3.29 -8.61
CA GLY A 39 -12.75 3.46 -9.68
C GLY A 39 -11.47 2.67 -9.40
N THR A 40 -10.94 2.72 -8.17
CA THR A 40 -9.77 1.93 -7.79
C THR A 40 -10.05 0.43 -7.89
N SER A 41 -11.23 -0.02 -7.44
CA SER A 41 -11.59 -1.45 -7.52
C SER A 41 -11.69 -1.95 -8.96
N GLU A 42 -12.28 -1.19 -9.87
CA GLU A 42 -12.37 -1.54 -11.29
C GLU A 42 -10.97 -1.58 -11.95
N PHE A 43 -10.07 -0.68 -11.58
CA PHE A 43 -8.69 -0.73 -12.03
C PHE A 43 -8.00 -2.04 -11.57
N LEU A 44 -8.14 -2.41 -10.29
CA LEU A 44 -7.56 -3.64 -9.75
C LEU A 44 -8.15 -4.90 -10.41
N LEU A 45 -9.46 -4.92 -10.63
CA LEU A 45 -10.12 -6.03 -11.31
C LEU A 45 -9.64 -6.21 -12.77
N SER A 46 -9.47 -5.11 -13.50
CA SER A 46 -9.14 -5.15 -14.92
C SER A 46 -7.63 -5.35 -15.19
N HIS A 47 -6.73 -4.75 -14.39
CA HIS A 47 -5.29 -4.77 -14.65
C HIS A 47 -4.55 -5.82 -13.81
N VAL A 48 -4.88 -5.94 -12.52
CA VAL A 48 -4.25 -6.94 -11.65
C VAL A 48 -4.94 -8.30 -11.80
N GLY A 49 -6.25 -8.30 -12.02
CA GLY A 49 -7.05 -9.51 -12.22
C GLY A 49 -7.32 -10.21 -10.89
N ILE A 50 -8.33 -9.73 -10.16
CA ILE A 50 -8.84 -10.35 -8.94
C ILE A 50 -10.02 -11.28 -9.33
N HIS A 51 -10.03 -12.50 -8.78
CA HIS A 51 -11.04 -13.51 -9.06
C HIS A 51 -11.86 -13.88 -7.82
N SER A 52 -13.05 -14.42 -8.02
CA SER A 52 -13.94 -14.84 -6.92
C SER A 52 -13.37 -15.93 -6.00
N THR A 53 -12.31 -16.61 -6.42
CA THR A 53 -11.61 -17.63 -5.65
C THR A 53 -10.45 -17.09 -4.81
N ASP A 54 -10.09 -15.83 -4.97
CA ASP A 54 -8.90 -15.26 -4.39
C ASP A 54 -9.09 -14.83 -2.92
N VAL A 55 -8.04 -14.99 -2.14
CA VAL A 55 -7.83 -14.29 -0.86
C VAL A 55 -7.08 -13.01 -1.16
N VAL A 56 -7.73 -11.89 -0.90
CA VAL A 56 -7.24 -10.55 -1.22
C VAL A 56 -6.85 -9.81 0.06
N LEU A 57 -5.67 -9.21 0.07
CA LEU A 57 -5.15 -8.37 1.16
C LEU A 57 -5.06 -6.91 0.71
N GLU A 58 -5.71 -6.01 1.44
CA GLU A 58 -5.49 -4.57 1.34
C GLU A 58 -4.55 -4.10 2.45
N ILE A 59 -3.40 -3.56 2.08
CA ILE A 59 -2.40 -2.98 3.00
C ILE A 59 -2.69 -1.49 3.15
N GLY A 60 -2.99 -1.05 4.37
CA GLY A 60 -3.46 0.30 4.67
C GLY A 60 -4.90 0.50 4.19
N CYS A 61 -5.82 -0.35 4.64
CA CYS A 61 -7.21 -0.34 4.16
C CYS A 61 -8.01 0.91 4.55
N GLY A 62 -7.50 1.71 5.48
CA GLY A 62 -8.17 2.91 5.97
C GLY A 62 -9.60 2.60 6.41
N ILE A 63 -10.55 3.39 5.92
CA ILE A 63 -12.00 3.24 6.20
C ILE A 63 -12.67 2.16 5.34
N GLY A 64 -11.93 1.31 4.62
CA GLY A 64 -12.49 0.26 3.76
C GLY A 64 -13.10 0.75 2.45
N ARG A 65 -12.61 1.89 1.93
CA ARG A 65 -13.11 2.55 0.71
C ARG A 65 -13.11 1.62 -0.51
N VAL A 66 -11.98 0.94 -0.76
CA VAL A 66 -11.83 0.01 -1.89
C VAL A 66 -12.40 -1.36 -1.54
N GLY A 67 -12.19 -1.82 -0.30
CA GLY A 67 -12.67 -3.11 0.21
C GLY A 67 -14.18 -3.29 0.04
N LYS A 68 -14.98 -2.24 0.22
CA LYS A 68 -16.45 -2.25 0.01
C LYS A 68 -16.84 -2.73 -1.39
N HIS A 69 -16.05 -2.39 -2.41
CA HIS A 69 -16.32 -2.77 -3.80
C HIS A 69 -15.67 -4.10 -4.20
N LEU A 70 -14.66 -4.58 -3.45
CA LEU A 70 -13.95 -5.83 -3.74
C LEU A 70 -14.42 -7.02 -2.90
N ALA A 71 -14.95 -6.82 -1.69
CA ALA A 71 -15.32 -7.92 -0.80
C ALA A 71 -16.31 -8.89 -1.44
N GLY A 72 -17.30 -8.42 -2.19
CA GLY A 72 -18.24 -9.25 -2.94
C GLY A 72 -17.68 -9.91 -4.22
N ARG A 73 -16.44 -9.62 -4.57
CA ARG A 73 -15.80 -10.07 -5.84
C ARG A 73 -14.66 -11.08 -5.61
N CYS A 74 -14.37 -11.42 -4.36
CA CYS A 74 -13.32 -12.35 -3.98
C CYS A 74 -13.81 -13.35 -2.93
N ARG A 75 -13.05 -14.42 -2.70
CA ARG A 75 -13.38 -15.45 -1.70
C ARG A 75 -13.29 -14.91 -0.28
N ARG A 76 -12.26 -14.11 0.01
CA ARG A 76 -12.02 -13.47 1.29
C ARG A 76 -11.25 -12.17 1.06
N TRP A 77 -11.71 -11.10 1.70
CA TRP A 77 -11.01 -9.84 1.73
C TRP A 77 -10.46 -9.60 3.14
N ILE A 78 -9.18 -9.23 3.23
CA ILE A 78 -8.49 -8.92 4.48
C ILE A 78 -8.05 -7.46 4.41
N GLY A 79 -8.58 -6.63 5.31
CA GLY A 79 -8.14 -5.24 5.46
C GLY A 79 -7.13 -5.13 6.61
N ALA A 80 -5.92 -4.70 6.31
CA ALA A 80 -4.88 -4.47 7.30
C ALA A 80 -4.57 -2.98 7.42
N ASP A 81 -4.53 -2.45 8.64
CA ASP A 81 -4.19 -1.05 8.91
C ASP A 81 -3.46 -0.91 10.26
N VAL A 82 -2.67 0.15 10.40
CA VAL A 82 -1.98 0.46 11.67
C VAL A 82 -2.91 1.16 12.68
N SER A 83 -3.96 1.85 12.20
CA SER A 83 -4.90 2.59 13.04
C SER A 83 -6.11 1.75 13.44
N PRO A 84 -6.34 1.51 14.74
CA PRO A 84 -7.54 0.83 15.21
C PRO A 84 -8.83 1.60 14.90
N HIS A 85 -8.76 2.94 14.78
CA HIS A 85 -9.90 3.76 14.40
C HIS A 85 -10.30 3.52 12.94
N MET A 86 -9.31 3.45 12.02
CA MET A 86 -9.54 3.12 10.62
C MET A 86 -10.22 1.75 10.50
N LEU A 87 -9.70 0.73 11.17
CA LEU A 87 -10.28 -0.62 11.17
C LEU A 87 -11.71 -0.65 11.69
N LYS A 88 -12.02 0.14 12.73
CA LYS A 88 -13.39 0.28 13.22
C LYS A 88 -14.33 0.85 12.17
N PHE A 89 -13.92 1.90 11.46
CA PHE A 89 -14.72 2.50 10.39
C PHE A 89 -14.85 1.57 9.19
N ALA A 90 -13.79 0.84 8.84
CA ALA A 90 -13.84 -0.18 7.80
C ALA A 90 -14.82 -1.31 8.16
N ALA A 91 -14.81 -1.79 9.40
CA ALA A 91 -15.72 -2.83 9.88
C ALA A 91 -17.19 -2.38 9.80
N GLU A 92 -17.48 -1.12 10.14
CA GLU A 92 -18.83 -0.58 10.00
C GLU A 92 -19.24 -0.46 8.53
N ARG A 93 -18.34 -0.01 7.65
CA ARG A 93 -18.59 0.14 6.19
C ARG A 93 -18.83 -1.22 5.51
N LEU A 94 -18.15 -2.26 5.95
CA LEU A 94 -18.20 -3.60 5.36
C LEU A 94 -19.07 -4.59 6.17
N ARG A 95 -19.87 -4.13 7.11
CA ARG A 95 -20.67 -4.98 8.02
C ARG A 95 -21.61 -5.98 7.34
N ASP A 96 -22.03 -5.68 6.11
CA ASP A 96 -22.94 -6.53 5.34
C ASP A 96 -22.22 -7.68 4.61
N PHE A 97 -20.88 -7.75 4.66
CA PHE A 97 -20.08 -8.81 4.07
C PHE A 97 -19.63 -9.81 5.13
N SER A 98 -19.87 -11.10 4.91
CA SER A 98 -19.47 -12.18 5.83
C SER A 98 -18.06 -12.73 5.56
N ASN A 99 -17.42 -12.32 4.46
CA ASN A 99 -16.12 -12.81 4.02
C ASN A 99 -14.99 -11.80 4.24
N VAL A 100 -15.17 -10.87 5.17
CA VAL A 100 -14.17 -9.84 5.49
C VAL A 100 -13.48 -10.14 6.81
N GLU A 101 -12.19 -9.78 6.89
CA GLU A 101 -11.35 -9.89 8.08
C GLU A 101 -10.56 -8.60 8.25
N PHE A 102 -10.31 -8.20 9.51
CA PHE A 102 -9.55 -6.99 9.82
C PHE A 102 -8.33 -7.36 10.67
N VAL A 103 -7.17 -6.82 10.29
CA VAL A 103 -5.89 -7.09 10.93
C VAL A 103 -5.22 -5.78 11.34
N GLU A 104 -5.04 -5.58 12.64
CA GLU A 104 -4.29 -4.44 13.15
C GLU A 104 -2.78 -4.71 13.03
N LEU A 105 -2.08 -3.80 12.34
CA LEU A 105 -0.64 -3.83 12.19
C LEU A 105 0.02 -3.03 13.30
N SER A 106 1.15 -3.51 13.81
CA SER A 106 1.92 -2.80 14.84
C SER A 106 2.96 -1.85 14.26
N ARG A 107 3.45 -2.15 13.05
CA ARG A 107 4.51 -1.42 12.33
C ARG A 107 4.31 -1.56 10.82
N ASN A 108 5.36 -1.25 10.07
CA ASN A 108 5.48 -1.42 8.62
C ASN A 108 5.80 -2.88 8.21
N ASP A 109 5.17 -3.84 8.84
CA ASP A 109 5.31 -5.27 8.53
C ASP A 109 3.94 -5.98 8.50
N LEU A 110 3.89 -7.17 7.92
CA LEU A 110 2.70 -7.99 7.81
C LEU A 110 2.79 -9.26 8.69
N ARG A 111 3.50 -9.21 9.83
CA ARG A 111 3.72 -10.36 10.72
C ARG A 111 2.47 -11.14 11.11
N PRO A 112 1.30 -10.50 11.35
CA PRO A 112 0.09 -11.27 11.67
C PRO A 112 -0.43 -12.13 10.51
N ILE A 113 0.06 -11.91 9.28
CA ILE A 113 -0.39 -12.62 8.07
C ILE A 113 0.60 -13.73 7.74
N ASN A 114 0.09 -14.95 7.57
CA ASN A 114 0.90 -16.14 7.30
C ASN A 114 1.59 -16.09 5.93
N ASP A 115 2.75 -16.74 5.84
CA ASP A 115 3.47 -16.93 4.57
C ASP A 115 2.59 -17.67 3.56
N ASN A 116 2.69 -17.27 2.28
CA ASN A 116 2.03 -17.93 1.15
C ASN A 116 0.52 -18.16 1.37
N SER A 117 -0.18 -17.20 1.98
CA SER A 117 -1.60 -17.31 2.32
C SER A 117 -2.51 -16.43 1.45
N ILE A 118 -1.93 -15.48 0.69
CA ILE A 118 -2.62 -14.44 -0.06
C ILE A 118 -2.46 -14.69 -1.56
N ASP A 119 -3.52 -14.52 -2.33
CA ASP A 119 -3.52 -14.62 -3.80
C ASP A 119 -3.19 -13.27 -4.44
N VAL A 120 -3.80 -12.18 -3.94
CA VAL A 120 -3.54 -10.81 -4.40
C VAL A 120 -3.38 -9.89 -3.21
N ALA A 121 -2.30 -9.13 -3.16
CA ALA A 121 -2.10 -8.04 -2.22
C ALA A 121 -2.11 -6.70 -2.98
N TYR A 122 -2.76 -5.69 -2.41
CA TYR A 122 -2.68 -4.35 -2.95
C TYR A 122 -2.52 -3.30 -1.85
N CYS A 123 -1.85 -2.20 -2.22
CA CYS A 123 -1.58 -1.08 -1.35
C CYS A 123 -1.81 0.20 -2.15
N THR A 124 -2.87 0.94 -1.83
CA THR A 124 -3.25 2.14 -2.58
C THR A 124 -3.31 3.37 -1.69
N VAL A 125 -2.71 4.47 -2.14
CA VAL A 125 -2.68 5.78 -1.44
C VAL A 125 -1.99 5.71 -0.07
N VAL A 126 -1.08 4.76 0.13
CA VAL A 126 -0.32 4.56 1.38
C VAL A 126 1.16 4.92 1.21
N PHE A 127 1.78 4.49 0.11
CA PHE A 127 3.22 4.67 -0.12
C PHE A 127 3.65 6.14 -0.08
N MET A 128 2.78 7.06 -0.44
CA MET A 128 3.04 8.50 -0.36
C MET A 128 3.32 9.01 1.06
N HIS A 129 2.93 8.26 2.06
CA HIS A 129 3.13 8.62 3.47
C HIS A 129 4.31 7.90 4.13
N LEU A 130 4.95 6.97 3.41
CA LEU A 130 6.02 6.13 3.92
C LEU A 130 7.40 6.62 3.48
N GLU A 131 8.41 6.39 4.32
CA GLU A 131 9.81 6.49 3.92
C GLU A 131 10.17 5.38 2.94
N SER A 132 11.18 5.61 2.08
CA SER A 132 11.59 4.65 1.03
C SER A 132 11.92 3.25 1.57
N TRP A 133 12.57 3.19 2.74
CA TRP A 133 12.92 1.92 3.42
C TRP A 133 11.67 1.13 3.82
N ASP A 134 10.64 1.84 4.28
CA ASP A 134 9.39 1.24 4.75
C ASP A 134 8.50 0.79 3.58
N ARG A 135 8.52 1.53 2.47
CA ARG A 135 7.91 1.10 1.19
C ARG A 135 8.50 -0.24 0.76
N TYR A 136 9.84 -0.33 0.74
CA TYR A 136 10.51 -1.57 0.35
C TYR A 136 10.26 -2.71 1.35
N SER A 137 10.17 -2.41 2.65
CA SER A 137 9.82 -3.40 3.68
C SER A 137 8.43 -3.99 3.43
N TYR A 138 7.43 -3.18 3.10
CA TYR A 138 6.09 -3.67 2.74
C TYR A 138 6.11 -4.50 1.45
N VAL A 139 6.90 -4.12 0.44
CA VAL A 139 7.04 -4.92 -0.78
C VAL A 139 7.64 -6.31 -0.48
N LYS A 140 8.65 -6.39 0.40
CA LYS A 140 9.24 -7.66 0.85
C LYS A 140 8.25 -8.51 1.65
N GLU A 141 7.50 -7.89 2.56
CA GLU A 141 6.48 -8.57 3.35
C GLU A 141 5.33 -9.06 2.47
N ALA A 142 4.88 -8.27 1.50
CA ALA A 142 3.91 -8.69 0.51
C ALA A 142 4.42 -9.89 -0.29
N PHE A 143 5.70 -9.91 -0.68
CA PHE A 143 6.31 -11.07 -1.33
C PHE A 143 6.29 -12.32 -0.43
N ARG A 144 6.51 -12.18 0.88
CA ARG A 144 6.45 -13.28 1.85
C ARG A 144 5.04 -13.87 1.94
N VAL A 145 4.02 -13.02 2.15
CA VAL A 145 2.65 -13.48 2.38
C VAL A 145 1.93 -13.96 1.12
N LEU A 146 2.35 -13.51 -0.06
CA LEU A 146 1.80 -13.96 -1.34
C LEU A 146 2.18 -15.41 -1.62
N ARG A 147 1.24 -16.19 -2.16
CA ARG A 147 1.51 -17.52 -2.70
C ARG A 147 2.38 -17.43 -3.94
N PRO A 148 3.10 -18.53 -4.31
CA PRO A 148 3.67 -18.65 -5.65
C PRO A 148 2.61 -18.37 -6.71
N GLY A 149 2.91 -17.48 -7.65
CA GLY A 149 1.96 -16.99 -8.66
C GLY A 149 1.04 -15.85 -8.20
N GLY A 150 1.06 -15.47 -6.93
CA GLY A 150 0.30 -14.34 -6.41
C GLY A 150 0.80 -13.00 -6.92
N LYS A 151 -0.01 -11.96 -6.81
CA LYS A 151 0.25 -10.64 -7.38
C LYS A 151 0.28 -9.55 -6.32
N LEU A 152 1.18 -8.58 -6.49
CA LEU A 152 1.23 -7.34 -5.72
C LEU A 152 0.91 -6.15 -6.62
N TYR A 153 0.06 -5.26 -6.13
CA TYR A 153 -0.14 -3.91 -6.67
C TYR A 153 0.24 -2.86 -5.64
N VAL A 154 0.94 -1.83 -6.08
CA VAL A 154 1.25 -0.63 -5.28
C VAL A 154 1.08 0.62 -6.13
N ASP A 155 0.69 1.73 -5.50
CA ASP A 155 0.69 3.04 -6.15
C ASP A 155 1.40 4.12 -5.32
N ASN A 156 1.70 5.22 -5.97
CA ASN A 156 2.20 6.44 -5.32
C ASN A 156 1.95 7.66 -6.23
N VAL A 157 2.10 8.87 -5.66
CA VAL A 157 2.09 10.12 -6.44
C VAL A 157 3.28 10.14 -7.40
N ASN A 158 2.98 10.41 -8.68
CA ASN A 158 3.95 10.39 -9.77
C ASN A 158 4.73 11.71 -9.85
N LEU A 159 5.99 11.72 -9.42
CA LEU A 159 6.85 12.90 -9.55
C LEU A 159 7.07 13.35 -11.01
N CYS A 160 6.88 12.44 -11.97
CA CYS A 160 7.21 12.67 -13.38
C CYS A 160 6.05 13.28 -14.20
N CYS A 161 4.91 13.59 -13.58
CA CYS A 161 3.78 14.25 -14.24
C CYS A 161 3.50 15.63 -13.62
N ASP A 162 2.76 16.48 -14.34
CA ASP A 162 2.48 17.86 -13.90
C ASP A 162 1.72 17.89 -12.56
N GLY A 163 0.73 17.01 -12.35
CA GLY A 163 -0.02 16.92 -11.11
C GLY A 163 0.86 16.55 -9.91
N GLY A 164 1.67 15.51 -10.04
CA GLY A 164 2.60 15.09 -8.98
C GLY A 164 3.70 16.12 -8.73
N TRP A 165 4.19 16.79 -9.79
CA TRP A 165 5.14 17.89 -9.65
C TRP A 165 4.53 19.07 -8.87
N ALA A 166 3.27 19.42 -9.14
CA ALA A 166 2.57 20.47 -8.40
C ALA A 166 2.42 20.15 -6.90
N ILE A 167 2.12 18.87 -6.56
CA ILE A 167 2.10 18.41 -5.18
C ILE A 167 3.49 18.54 -4.54
N PHE A 168 4.53 18.08 -5.22
CA PHE A 168 5.91 18.21 -4.76
C PHE A 168 6.30 19.67 -4.50
N GLU A 169 6.03 20.58 -5.46
CA GLU A 169 6.30 22.01 -5.32
C GLU A 169 5.54 22.67 -4.15
N THR A 170 4.34 22.19 -3.85
CA THR A 170 3.57 22.65 -2.70
C THR A 170 4.22 22.18 -1.40
N HIS A 171 4.60 20.92 -1.33
CA HIS A 171 5.15 20.33 -0.10
C HIS A 171 6.59 20.76 0.18
N ARG A 172 7.40 21.05 -0.84
CA ARG A 172 8.77 21.54 -0.63
C ARG A 172 8.83 22.94 0.02
N LYS A 173 7.71 23.66 0.06
CA LYS A 173 7.63 24.98 0.72
C LYS A 173 7.68 24.89 2.25
N PHE A 174 7.30 23.74 2.81
CA PHE A 174 7.44 23.54 4.25
C PHE A 174 8.91 23.46 4.66
N SER A 175 9.30 24.23 5.68
CA SER A 175 10.59 23.99 6.33
C SER A 175 10.62 22.60 6.98
N PRO A 176 11.79 21.98 7.22
CA PRO A 176 11.88 20.66 7.85
C PRO A 176 11.10 20.53 9.16
N ALA A 177 11.03 21.61 9.95
CA ALA A 177 10.32 21.63 11.24
C ALA A 177 8.79 21.76 11.13
N GLU A 178 8.30 22.25 9.97
CA GLU A 178 6.87 22.49 9.74
C GLU A 178 6.21 21.38 8.89
N ARG A 179 6.99 20.43 8.41
CA ARG A 179 6.46 19.32 7.61
C ARG A 179 5.48 18.49 8.42
N PRO A 180 4.21 18.34 7.97
CA PRO A 180 3.28 17.42 8.61
C PRO A 180 3.83 15.98 8.63
N ASP A 181 3.55 15.23 9.69
CA ASP A 181 3.97 13.84 9.80
C ASP A 181 3.42 12.94 8.66
N HIS A 182 2.27 13.33 8.07
CA HIS A 182 1.62 12.64 6.94
C HIS A 182 1.91 13.28 5.58
N ILE A 183 2.96 14.13 5.47
CA ILE A 183 3.30 14.78 4.20
C ILE A 183 3.50 13.77 3.06
N THR A 184 2.99 14.13 1.88
CA THR A 184 3.14 13.30 0.68
C THR A 184 4.58 13.32 0.16
N VAL A 185 5.13 12.15 -0.07
CA VAL A 185 6.42 11.94 -0.74
C VAL A 185 6.19 11.20 -2.04
N CYS A 186 6.47 11.88 -3.15
CA CYS A 186 6.31 11.33 -4.48
C CYS A 186 7.35 10.24 -4.80
N SER A 187 7.06 9.44 -5.81
CA SER A 187 7.98 8.46 -6.40
C SER A 187 8.11 8.64 -7.90
N THR A 188 9.11 8.01 -8.49
CA THR A 188 9.17 7.78 -9.93
C THR A 188 8.72 6.37 -10.28
N PRO A 189 8.27 6.09 -11.51
CA PRO A 189 7.94 4.73 -11.96
C PRO A 189 9.09 3.75 -11.73
N GLN A 190 10.33 4.18 -11.98
CA GLN A 190 11.52 3.38 -11.84
C GLN A 190 11.78 2.96 -10.38
N GLU A 191 11.51 3.84 -9.40
CA GLU A 191 11.66 3.51 -7.98
C GLU A 191 10.74 2.34 -7.60
N LEU A 192 9.44 2.43 -7.90
CA LEU A 192 8.48 1.38 -7.55
C LEU A 192 8.77 0.07 -8.29
N GLN A 193 9.10 0.14 -9.59
CA GLN A 193 9.48 -1.04 -10.35
C GLN A 193 10.72 -1.72 -9.77
N GLU A 194 11.75 -0.95 -9.35
CA GLU A 194 12.96 -1.50 -8.76
C GLU A 194 12.68 -2.17 -7.41
N TYR A 195 11.77 -1.63 -6.58
CA TYR A 195 11.36 -2.28 -5.35
C TYR A 195 10.74 -3.67 -5.60
N LEU A 196 9.82 -3.78 -6.55
CA LEU A 196 9.22 -5.07 -6.90
C LEU A 196 10.28 -6.03 -7.44
N LYS A 197 11.12 -5.57 -8.35
CA LYS A 197 12.20 -6.38 -8.94
C LYS A 197 13.17 -6.90 -7.89
N ARG A 198 13.63 -6.04 -6.97
CA ARG A 198 14.57 -6.42 -5.89
C ARG A 198 13.95 -7.35 -4.86
N ALA A 199 12.65 -7.29 -4.66
CA ALA A 199 11.93 -8.25 -3.82
C ALA A 199 11.74 -9.62 -4.48
N GLY A 200 11.95 -9.73 -5.81
CA GLY A 200 11.87 -10.99 -6.56
C GLY A 200 10.59 -11.15 -7.39
N PHE A 201 9.80 -10.10 -7.54
CA PHE A 201 8.66 -10.12 -8.47
C PHE A 201 9.15 -10.11 -9.92
N GLU A 202 8.37 -10.74 -10.78
CA GLU A 202 8.53 -10.79 -12.24
C GLU A 202 7.26 -10.33 -12.94
N GLN A 203 7.29 -10.20 -14.27
CA GLN A 203 6.17 -9.69 -15.05
C GLN A 203 5.68 -8.35 -14.49
N ILE A 204 6.63 -7.43 -14.24
CA ILE A 204 6.34 -6.14 -13.65
C ILE A 204 5.79 -5.22 -14.73
N GLU A 205 4.58 -4.73 -14.49
CA GLU A 205 3.88 -3.77 -15.34
C GLU A 205 3.66 -2.47 -14.57
N SER A 206 3.46 -1.38 -15.30
CA SER A 206 3.17 -0.07 -14.71
C SER A 206 2.24 0.74 -15.59
N TYR A 207 1.45 1.58 -14.93
CA TYR A 207 0.61 2.59 -15.55
C TYR A 207 0.89 3.95 -14.90
N ALA A 208 1.21 4.95 -15.70
CA ALA A 208 1.39 6.31 -15.24
C ALA A 208 0.14 7.12 -15.58
N GLY A 209 -0.66 7.43 -14.56
CA GLY A 209 -1.81 8.31 -14.66
C GLY A 209 -1.43 9.79 -14.52
N GLU A 210 -2.44 10.65 -14.48
CA GLU A 210 -2.28 12.10 -14.36
C GLU A 210 -1.70 12.55 -13.00
N GLU A 211 -1.88 11.75 -11.94
CA GLU A 211 -1.37 12.04 -10.61
C GLU A 211 -0.64 10.86 -9.99
N LEU A 212 -1.09 9.62 -10.25
CA LEU A 212 -0.58 8.43 -9.63
C LEU A 212 0.21 7.55 -10.62
N ILE A 213 1.20 6.87 -10.06
CA ILE A 213 1.85 5.73 -10.71
C ILE A 213 1.28 4.47 -10.07
N SER A 214 0.85 3.53 -10.88
CA SER A 214 0.48 2.18 -10.48
C SER A 214 1.52 1.20 -10.98
N VAL A 215 1.99 0.31 -10.11
CA VAL A 215 2.94 -0.75 -10.46
C VAL A 215 2.44 -2.06 -9.87
N TRP A 216 2.43 -3.10 -10.68
CA TRP A 216 2.08 -4.45 -10.21
C TRP A 216 3.04 -5.48 -10.78
N GLY A 217 3.15 -6.62 -10.09
CA GLY A 217 4.03 -7.69 -10.47
C GLY A 217 3.58 -9.01 -9.87
N ARG A 218 4.13 -10.11 -10.38
CA ARG A 218 3.79 -11.47 -9.99
C ARG A 218 4.93 -12.15 -9.23
N LYS A 219 4.61 -12.81 -8.12
CA LYS A 219 5.55 -13.71 -7.45
C LYS A 219 5.75 -14.95 -8.32
N PRO A 220 7.00 -15.40 -8.61
CA PRO A 220 7.26 -16.59 -9.40
C PRO A 220 6.45 -17.81 -8.92
N SER A 221 5.95 -18.61 -9.85
CA SER A 221 5.18 -19.82 -9.54
C SER A 221 6.06 -20.97 -9.04
N ASP A 222 7.31 -21.03 -9.52
CA ASP A 222 8.33 -21.98 -9.08
C ASP A 222 9.52 -21.23 -8.48
N ARG A 223 10.03 -21.71 -7.37
CA ARG A 223 11.37 -21.36 -6.88
C ARG A 223 12.44 -22.01 -7.79
N ALA A 224 12.42 -21.71 -9.08
CA ALA A 224 13.59 -21.92 -9.91
C ALA A 224 14.65 -20.93 -9.44
N SER A 225 15.56 -21.42 -8.60
CA SER A 225 16.75 -20.74 -8.11
C SER A 225 17.47 -19.99 -9.23
N LYS A 226 17.29 -18.68 -9.29
CA LYS A 226 18.30 -17.80 -9.88
C LYS A 226 18.94 -16.97 -8.79
N LEU A 227 19.75 -17.63 -7.97
CA LEU A 227 20.92 -17.04 -7.34
C LEU A 227 21.95 -16.76 -8.46
N THR A 228 21.73 -15.74 -9.27
CA THR A 228 22.81 -15.15 -10.07
C THR A 228 23.47 -14.10 -9.19
N GLY A 229 24.70 -14.43 -8.76
CA GLY A 229 25.56 -13.59 -7.95
C GLY A 229 25.70 -12.19 -8.53
N ILE A 230 25.43 -11.21 -7.69
CA ILE A 230 25.84 -9.82 -7.92
C ILE A 230 27.13 -9.65 -7.15
N GLY A 231 28.25 -9.50 -7.90
CA GLY A 231 29.55 -9.14 -7.34
C GLY A 231 29.43 -7.85 -6.52
N GLY A 232 29.92 -7.90 -5.29
CA GLY A 232 29.85 -6.80 -4.35
C GLY A 232 30.68 -5.60 -4.80
N LEU A 233 30.05 -4.43 -4.85
CA LEU A 233 30.74 -3.17 -4.63
C LEU A 233 30.75 -2.95 -3.12
N GLY A 234 31.93 -3.11 -2.51
CA GLY A 234 32.12 -2.92 -1.09
C GLY A 234 32.02 -1.44 -0.72
N PHE A 235 30.87 -1.04 -0.24
CA PHE A 235 30.76 0.10 0.65
C PHE A 235 30.57 -0.46 2.05
N GLY A 236 31.54 -0.21 2.94
CA GLY A 236 31.48 -0.63 4.32
C GLY A 236 30.28 0.01 5.01
N ALA A 237 29.20 -0.76 5.18
CA ALA A 237 28.10 -0.39 6.03
C ALA A 237 28.42 -0.89 7.45
N SER A 238 28.55 0.03 8.39
CA SER A 238 28.53 -0.30 9.81
C SER A 238 27.15 -0.82 10.19
N GLU A 239 27.09 -2.01 10.78
CA GLU A 239 25.86 -2.58 11.31
C GLU A 239 25.31 -1.71 12.47
N PRO A 240 23.99 -1.48 12.54
CA PRO A 240 23.39 -0.79 13.68
C PRO A 240 23.45 -1.70 14.92
N PRO A 241 23.52 -1.12 16.15
CA PRO A 241 23.58 -1.90 17.37
C PRO A 241 22.29 -2.71 17.57
N THR A 242 22.47 -3.98 17.92
CA THR A 242 21.39 -4.88 18.35
C THR A 242 20.92 -4.50 19.75
N ASN A 243 19.69 -4.10 19.88
CA ASN A 243 18.91 -4.04 21.13
C ASN A 243 17.73 -5.00 21.04
#